data_adbee6f5474a68add97c12c50a06b898
#
_entry.id   adbee6f5474a68add97c12c50a06b898
#
_cell.length_a   1.000
_cell.length_b   1.000
_cell.length_c   1.000
_cell.angle_alpha   90.00
_cell.angle_beta   90.00
_cell.angle_gamma   90.00
#
_symmetry.space_group_name_H-M   'P 1'
#
loop_
_entity.id
_entity.type
_entity.pdbx_description
1 polymer ?
#
loop_
_entity_poly.entity_id
_entity_poly.type
_entity_poly.pdbx_seq_one_letter_code
_entity_poly.pdbx_strand_id
1 'polypeptide(L)'
;MKGPGKLLPPIVVGVMGNTGIYLVPLMLGAMVSDRGFTEQQAGLVASADLAGYATTTFVTAMFLIRKDWRQLALTGIVVMILANLGSIFVTSGVAFAAVRFLSGMGAGILAAIATVSLGRSESPD
;
A
#
# COMPACT_ATOMS: atom_id res chain seq x y z
N MET A 1 15.90 -18.28 -1.12
CA MET A 1 16.80 -17.10 -1.07
C MET A 1 17.84 -17.34 0.00
N LYS A 2 19.10 -17.43 -0.38
CA LYS A 2 20.19 -17.66 0.58
C LYS A 2 21.08 -16.43 0.64
N GLY A 3 21.22 -15.83 1.82
CA GLY A 3 22.11 -14.71 2.11
C GLY A 3 21.39 -13.38 2.43
N PRO A 4 21.94 -12.58 3.36
CA PRO A 4 21.30 -11.34 3.83
C PRO A 4 21.09 -10.29 2.72
N GLY A 5 21.97 -10.25 1.73
CA GLY A 5 21.87 -9.30 0.62
C GLY A 5 20.69 -9.55 -0.33
N LYS A 6 20.14 -10.77 -0.34
CA LYS A 6 18.98 -11.11 -1.19
C LYS A 6 17.64 -10.74 -0.56
N LEU A 7 17.61 -10.53 0.75
CA LEU A 7 16.42 -10.11 1.49
C LEU A 7 16.24 -8.60 1.52
N LEU A 8 17.31 -7.84 1.32
CA LEU A 8 17.27 -6.40 1.40
C LEU A 8 16.27 -5.76 0.42
N PRO A 9 16.23 -6.13 -0.88
CA PRO A 9 15.26 -5.53 -1.80
C PRO A 9 13.80 -5.76 -1.41
N PRO A 10 13.33 -6.97 -1.08
CA PRO A 10 11.94 -7.15 -0.67
C PRO A 10 11.61 -6.48 0.67
N ILE A 11 12.57 -6.37 1.59
CA ILE A 11 12.37 -5.63 2.85
C ILE A 11 12.17 -4.14 2.57
N VAL A 12 13.02 -3.55 1.74
CA VAL A 12 12.89 -2.13 1.34
C VAL A 12 11.54 -1.87 0.69
N VAL A 13 11.13 -2.73 -0.23
CA VAL A 13 9.82 -2.65 -0.90
C VAL A 13 8.68 -2.70 0.12
N GLY A 14 8.76 -3.58 1.11
CA GLY A 14 7.76 -3.68 2.16
C GLY A 14 7.71 -2.45 3.08
N VAL A 15 8.85 -1.89 3.43
CA VAL A 15 8.92 -0.64 4.21
C VAL A 15 8.27 0.51 3.43
N MET A 16 8.56 0.62 2.14
CA MET A 16 7.91 1.63 1.28
C MET A 16 6.39 1.45 1.24
N GLY A 17 5.90 0.22 1.11
CA GLY A 17 4.47 -0.08 1.12
C GLY A 17 3.78 0.29 2.44
N ASN A 18 4.46 0.12 3.56
CA ASN A 18 3.91 0.42 4.88
C ASN A 18 4.01 1.90 5.28
N THR A 19 4.86 2.69 4.63
CA THR A 19 5.06 4.11 4.95
C THR A 19 3.74 4.89 4.92
N GLY A 20 2.87 4.59 3.95
CA GLY A 20 1.56 5.24 3.83
C GLY A 20 0.68 5.08 5.08
N ILE A 21 0.71 3.90 5.72
CA ILE A 21 -0.10 3.62 6.91
C ILE A 21 0.34 4.51 8.08
N TYR A 22 1.63 4.70 8.26
CA TYR A 22 2.15 5.55 9.35
C TYR A 22 1.86 7.03 9.14
N LEU A 23 1.60 7.44 7.90
CA LEU A 23 1.25 8.82 7.57
C LEU A 23 -0.26 9.11 7.65
N VAL A 24 -1.10 8.07 7.86
CA VAL A 24 -2.57 8.24 7.91
C VAL A 24 -3.00 9.30 8.92
N PRO A 25 -2.53 9.35 10.18
CA PRO A 25 -2.95 10.38 11.13
C PRO A 25 -2.61 11.80 10.66
N LEU A 26 -1.43 11.97 10.06
CA LEU A 26 -1.00 13.27 9.51
C LEU A 26 -1.86 13.67 8.32
N MET A 27 -2.17 12.73 7.44
CA MET A 27 -3.06 12.96 6.30
C MET A 27 -4.47 13.36 6.73
N LEU A 28 -5.03 12.69 7.75
CA LEU A 28 -6.34 13.01 8.28
C LEU A 28 -6.40 14.45 8.78
N GLY A 29 -5.39 14.88 9.53
CA GLY A 29 -5.28 16.27 10.00
C GLY A 29 -5.24 17.26 8.85
N ALA A 30 -4.40 17.03 7.84
CA ALA A 30 -4.29 17.89 6.67
C ALA A 30 -5.57 17.92 5.83
N MET A 31 -6.29 16.81 5.71
CA MET A 31 -7.56 16.76 4.97
C MET A 31 -8.63 17.63 5.62
N VAL A 32 -8.71 17.60 6.94
CA VAL A 32 -9.68 18.41 7.69
C VAL A 32 -9.28 19.88 7.69
N SER A 33 -8.00 20.19 7.97
CA SER A 33 -7.54 21.59 8.11
C SER A 33 -7.37 22.30 6.78
N ASP A 34 -6.80 21.65 5.77
CA ASP A 34 -6.35 22.31 4.55
C ASP A 34 -7.32 22.13 3.38
N ARG A 35 -8.05 21.02 3.35
CA ARG A 35 -9.00 20.72 2.27
C ARG A 35 -10.47 20.86 2.66
N GLY A 36 -10.76 21.18 3.92
CA GLY A 36 -12.12 21.39 4.40
C GLY A 36 -12.99 20.12 4.41
N PHE A 37 -12.38 18.93 4.43
CA PHE A 37 -13.13 17.70 4.60
C PHE A 37 -13.69 17.60 6.03
N THR A 38 -14.87 17.02 6.17
CA THR A 38 -15.39 16.66 7.49
C THR A 38 -14.57 15.50 8.07
N GLU A 39 -14.57 15.35 9.39
CA GLU A 39 -13.92 14.22 10.06
C GLU A 39 -14.46 12.87 9.55
N GLN A 40 -15.77 12.83 9.25
CA GLN A 40 -16.40 11.63 8.68
C GLN A 40 -15.88 11.31 7.28
N GLN A 41 -15.72 12.31 6.42
CA GLN A 41 -15.14 12.13 5.08
C GLN A 41 -13.69 11.69 5.15
N ALA A 42 -12.89 12.29 6.02
CA ALA A 42 -11.50 11.91 6.25
C ALA A 42 -11.40 10.46 6.77
N GLY A 43 -12.28 10.06 7.69
CA GLY A 43 -12.37 8.69 8.18
C GLY A 43 -12.73 7.69 7.08
N LEU A 44 -13.67 8.04 6.19
CA LEU A 44 -14.02 7.22 5.03
C LEU A 44 -12.83 7.00 4.09
N VAL A 45 -12.07 8.05 3.82
CA VAL A 45 -10.89 8.00 2.96
C VAL A 45 -9.81 7.10 3.58
N ALA A 46 -9.54 7.23 4.88
CA ALA A 46 -8.60 6.37 5.58
C ALA A 46 -9.04 4.90 5.58
N SER A 47 -10.32 4.65 5.79
CA SER A 47 -10.90 3.30 5.75
C SER A 47 -10.78 2.69 4.35
N ALA A 48 -10.99 3.46 3.29
CA ALA A 48 -10.82 3.01 1.92
C ALA A 48 -9.37 2.61 1.62
N ASP A 49 -8.41 3.41 2.06
CA ASP A 49 -6.97 3.11 1.91
C ASP A 49 -6.60 1.79 2.60
N LEU A 50 -7.00 1.63 3.86
CA LEU A 50 -6.76 0.40 4.63
C LEU A 50 -7.49 -0.82 4.05
N ALA A 51 -8.70 -0.65 3.53
CA ALA A 51 -9.45 -1.72 2.89
C ALA A 51 -8.73 -2.20 1.61
N GLY A 52 -8.25 -1.28 0.79
CA GLY A 52 -7.43 -1.61 -0.39
C GLY A 52 -6.16 -2.36 -0.01
N TYR A 53 -5.46 -1.87 1.00
CA TYR A 53 -4.24 -2.49 1.55
C TYR A 53 -4.51 -3.92 2.05
N ALA A 54 -5.48 -4.11 2.93
CA ALA A 54 -5.78 -5.41 3.53
C ALA A 54 -6.22 -6.43 2.49
N THR A 55 -7.14 -6.05 1.60
CA THR A 55 -7.64 -6.92 0.54
C THR A 55 -6.52 -7.39 -0.39
N THR A 56 -5.69 -6.46 -0.84
CA THR A 56 -4.63 -6.78 -1.80
C THR A 56 -3.49 -7.53 -1.15
N THR A 57 -3.14 -7.23 0.11
CA THR A 57 -2.16 -8.00 0.88
C THR A 57 -2.60 -9.46 0.97
N PHE A 58 -3.85 -9.70 1.34
CA PHE A 58 -4.40 -11.05 1.46
C PHE A 58 -4.41 -11.80 0.12
N VAL A 59 -4.95 -11.16 -0.93
CA VAL A 59 -5.03 -11.77 -2.27
C VAL A 59 -3.64 -12.05 -2.84
N THR A 60 -2.71 -11.12 -2.69
CA THR A 60 -1.33 -11.31 -3.18
C THR A 60 -0.64 -12.44 -2.44
N ALA A 61 -0.79 -12.50 -1.12
CA ALA A 61 -0.19 -13.56 -0.32
C ALA A 61 -0.72 -14.95 -0.70
N MET A 62 -2.03 -15.06 -1.01
CA MET A 62 -2.66 -16.35 -1.30
C MET A 62 -2.48 -16.81 -2.75
N PHE A 63 -2.64 -15.91 -3.70
CA PHE A 63 -2.82 -16.31 -5.11
C PHE A 63 -1.69 -15.86 -6.04
N LEU A 64 -1.06 -14.71 -5.78
CA LEU A 64 -0.13 -14.10 -6.72
C LEU A 64 1.34 -14.37 -6.42
N ILE A 65 1.65 -14.95 -5.27
CA ILE A 65 3.03 -15.14 -4.81
C ILE A 65 3.83 -16.14 -5.66
N ARG A 66 3.15 -16.87 -6.53
CA ARG A 66 3.80 -17.80 -7.48
C ARG A 66 4.36 -17.09 -8.71
N LYS A 67 4.01 -15.81 -8.90
CA LYS A 67 4.53 -14.98 -10.00
C LYS A 67 5.86 -14.33 -9.61
N ASP A 68 6.51 -13.74 -10.60
CA ASP A 68 7.74 -12.99 -10.37
C ASP A 68 7.46 -11.79 -9.45
N TRP A 69 8.06 -11.80 -8.27
CA TRP A 69 7.87 -10.77 -7.27
C TRP A 69 8.27 -9.38 -7.76
N ARG A 70 9.23 -9.30 -8.71
CA ARG A 70 9.68 -8.03 -9.29
C ARG A 70 8.59 -7.36 -10.12
N GLN A 71 7.86 -8.15 -10.92
CA GLN A 71 6.73 -7.65 -11.69
C GLN A 71 5.60 -7.20 -10.79
N LEU A 72 5.31 -7.94 -9.72
CA LEU A 72 4.31 -7.56 -8.73
C LEU A 72 4.71 -6.28 -8.00
N ALA A 73 5.97 -6.16 -7.58
CA ALA A 73 6.49 -4.95 -6.94
C ALA A 73 6.37 -3.74 -7.86
N LEU A 74 6.76 -3.88 -9.12
CA LEU A 74 6.67 -2.81 -10.10
C LEU A 74 5.21 -2.37 -10.30
N THR A 75 4.28 -3.32 -10.40
CA THR A 75 2.84 -3.05 -10.49
C THR A 75 2.35 -2.27 -9.27
N GLY A 76 2.72 -2.70 -8.06
CA GLY A 76 2.36 -2.02 -6.82
C GLY A 76 2.88 -0.59 -6.76
N ILE A 77 4.14 -0.37 -7.12
CA ILE A 77 4.77 0.95 -7.15
C ILE A 77 4.07 1.86 -8.17
N VAL A 78 3.84 1.38 -9.38
CA VAL A 78 3.17 2.16 -10.44
C VAL A 78 1.75 2.53 -10.02
N VAL A 79 0.98 1.60 -9.46
CA VAL A 79 -0.37 1.88 -8.96
C VAL A 79 -0.34 2.94 -7.86
N MET A 80 0.59 2.85 -6.91
CA MET A 80 0.74 3.85 -5.86
C MET A 80 1.07 5.24 -6.42
N ILE A 81 2.03 5.33 -7.34
CA ILE A 81 2.44 6.61 -7.93
C ILE A 81 1.27 7.23 -8.68
N LEU A 82 0.60 6.48 -9.54
CA LEU A 82 -0.53 6.97 -10.33
C LEU A 82 -1.71 7.40 -9.44
N ALA A 83 -2.02 6.61 -8.41
CA ALA A 83 -3.08 6.93 -7.46
C ALA A 83 -2.75 8.21 -6.67
N ASN A 84 -1.53 8.35 -6.18
CA ASN A 84 -1.11 9.54 -5.44
C ASN A 84 -1.07 10.79 -6.32
N LEU A 85 -0.59 10.69 -7.55
CA LEU A 85 -0.65 11.78 -8.52
C LEU A 85 -2.10 12.14 -8.86
N GLY A 86 -2.95 11.14 -9.09
CA GLY A 86 -4.37 11.35 -9.36
C GLY A 86 -5.10 12.04 -8.22
N SER A 87 -4.70 11.79 -6.98
CA SER A 87 -5.32 12.42 -5.80
C SER A 87 -5.17 13.95 -5.76
N ILE A 88 -4.18 14.49 -6.46
CA ILE A 88 -3.96 15.95 -6.56
C ILE A 88 -5.11 16.63 -7.32
N PHE A 89 -5.66 15.94 -8.32
CA PHE A 89 -6.70 16.49 -9.20
C PHE A 89 -8.12 16.23 -8.70
N VAL A 90 -8.28 15.44 -7.66
CA VAL A 90 -9.60 15.04 -7.14
C VAL A 90 -10.02 15.97 -6.01
N THR A 91 -11.22 16.53 -6.13
CA THR A 91 -11.81 17.45 -5.14
C THR A 91 -12.97 16.84 -4.35
N SER A 92 -13.64 15.84 -4.91
CA SER A 92 -14.75 15.12 -4.25
C SER A 92 -14.26 14.14 -3.21
N GLY A 93 -14.91 14.09 -2.04
CA GLY A 93 -14.57 13.13 -0.97
C GLY A 93 -14.70 11.67 -1.40
N VAL A 94 -15.75 11.35 -2.17
CA VAL A 94 -15.98 9.97 -2.67
C VAL A 94 -14.92 9.58 -3.70
N ALA A 95 -14.62 10.46 -4.65
CA ALA A 95 -13.57 10.21 -5.64
C ALA A 95 -12.20 10.11 -5.00
N PHE A 96 -11.93 10.91 -3.98
CA PHE A 96 -10.69 10.85 -3.20
C PHE A 96 -10.56 9.50 -2.46
N ALA A 97 -11.66 9.01 -1.86
CA ALA A 97 -11.68 7.69 -1.24
C ALA A 97 -11.38 6.56 -2.24
N ALA A 98 -11.92 6.63 -3.47
CA ALA A 98 -11.64 5.66 -4.52
C ALA A 98 -10.16 5.66 -4.92
N VAL A 99 -9.56 6.82 -5.08
CA VAL A 99 -8.13 6.96 -5.40
C VAL A 99 -7.26 6.44 -4.25
N ARG A 100 -7.64 6.71 -3.01
CA ARG A 100 -6.94 6.18 -1.84
C ARG A 100 -7.05 4.67 -1.72
N PHE A 101 -8.20 4.10 -2.07
CA PHE A 101 -8.36 2.63 -2.15
C PHE A 101 -7.34 2.02 -3.14
N LEU A 102 -7.19 2.61 -4.32
CA LEU A 102 -6.19 2.17 -5.32
C LEU A 102 -4.76 2.30 -4.79
N SER A 103 -4.45 3.40 -4.10
CA SER A 103 -3.14 3.58 -3.45
C SER A 103 -2.88 2.49 -2.42
N GLY A 104 -3.87 2.19 -1.58
CA GLY A 104 -3.81 1.10 -0.60
C GLY A 104 -3.58 -0.26 -1.26
N MET A 105 -4.24 -0.52 -2.39
CA MET A 105 -4.00 -1.76 -3.16
C MET A 105 -2.53 -1.89 -3.59
N GLY A 106 -1.93 -0.84 -4.10
CA GLY A 106 -0.51 -0.84 -4.46
C GLY A 106 0.38 -1.13 -3.25
N ALA A 107 0.14 -0.46 -2.13
CA ALA A 107 0.85 -0.68 -0.88
C ALA A 107 0.70 -2.12 -0.35
N GLY A 108 -0.50 -2.70 -0.48
CA GLY A 108 -0.79 -4.08 -0.07
C GLY A 108 0.00 -5.12 -0.85
N ILE A 109 0.20 -4.91 -2.16
CA ILE A 109 1.08 -5.77 -2.97
C ILE A 109 2.51 -5.77 -2.42
N LEU A 110 3.05 -4.58 -2.13
CA LEU A 110 4.41 -4.44 -1.61
C LEU A 110 4.57 -5.08 -0.23
N ALA A 111 3.58 -4.90 0.64
CA ALA A 111 3.58 -5.50 1.97
C ALA A 111 3.54 -7.04 1.92
N ALA A 112 2.71 -7.61 1.04
CA ALA A 112 2.64 -9.06 0.85
C ALA A 112 3.98 -9.65 0.38
N ILE A 113 4.65 -8.98 -0.56
CA ILE A 113 5.98 -9.41 -1.05
C ILE A 113 6.97 -9.47 0.10
N ALA A 114 7.03 -8.41 0.93
CA ALA A 114 7.94 -8.37 2.07
C ALA A 114 7.64 -9.47 3.09
N THR A 115 6.38 -9.63 3.47
CA THR A 115 5.95 -10.61 4.46
C THR A 115 6.28 -12.04 4.04
N VAL A 116 5.99 -12.38 2.79
CA VAL A 116 6.28 -13.73 2.29
C VAL A 116 7.77 -13.97 2.10
N SER A 117 8.52 -12.95 1.68
CA SER A 117 9.97 -13.05 1.55
C SER A 117 10.64 -13.31 2.90
N LEU A 118 10.18 -12.64 3.95
CA LEU A 118 10.66 -12.86 5.32
C LEU A 118 10.28 -14.25 5.83
N GLY A 119 9.01 -14.66 5.65
CA GLY A 119 8.56 -15.99 6.07
C GLY A 119 9.32 -17.14 5.42
N ARG A 120 9.71 -16.99 4.15
CA ARG A 120 10.54 -17.98 3.46
C ARG A 120 11.99 -18.03 3.94
N SER A 121 12.49 -16.93 4.49
CA SER A 121 13.87 -16.90 5.02
C SER A 121 14.00 -17.59 6.38
N GLU A 122 12.91 -17.67 7.14
CA GLU A 122 12.86 -18.32 8.45
C GLU A 122 12.64 -19.83 8.37
N SER A 123 12.29 -20.37 7.20
CA SER A 123 12.19 -21.82 6.97
C SER A 123 13.53 -22.37 6.50
N PRO A 124 14.28 -23.09 7.33
CA PRO A 124 15.63 -23.57 6.99
C PRO A 124 15.65 -24.79 6.06
N ASP A 125 14.54 -25.28 5.57
CA ASP A 125 14.44 -26.46 4.70
C ASP A 125 14.35 -26.12 3.22
#